data_fecaa50a4724367f80448b37036e6858
#
_entry.id   fecaa50a4724367f80448b37036e6858
#
_cell.length_a   1.000
_cell.length_b   1.000
_cell.length_c   1.000
_cell.angle_alpha   90.00
_cell.angle_beta   90.00
_cell.angle_gamma   90.00
#
_symmetry.space_group_name_H-M   'P 1'
#
loop_
_entity.id
_entity.type
_entity.pdbx_description
1 polymer ?
#
loop_
_entity_poly.entity_id
_entity_poly.type
_entity_poly.pdbx_seq_one_letter_code
_entity_poly.pdbx_strand_id
1 'polypeptide(L)'
;MRAHTKKRVQTFFIFLIITATAMFVECDVYFPDKIKIFYGENIDVREGSPYTVHIAASGTMEANGEYDAAVKLFGLIPVKNVEVDVLPATEIVPGGKTIGIKLFTRGLMCVGTEKLTGEGGQTIDALKDADIKNADMIMRVNGAELHTVEQFGKIVSESEGKPLTLSVERSGEQMEKTLTPVKTKDGYKLGIWVRDSTAGIGTLTFVDKKTNLYGALGHPITDVDTGALMPVEQGSISDTKIVDVKKGQRGEPGELCGLFDQSGADRGVIMKNTTQGIYGVIESGYDVGVSQEPVPVASKAQVHTGKAEIYANVEDNKVEKFEVEIVKIMKHAVDDKNMVVNVTDKRLIDKTGGIVQGMSGSPILQDGKILGAVTHVVVNDPKRGYGVFIENMLENLNEINKVQ
;
A
#
# COMPACT_ATOMS: atom_id res chain seq x y z
N MET A 1 -34.01 36.64 44.18
CA MET A 1 -34.37 35.36 43.50
C MET A 1 -34.36 35.45 41.95
N ARG A 2 -34.98 36.45 41.31
CA ARG A 2 -35.05 36.52 39.82
C ARG A 2 -33.70 36.57 39.07
N ALA A 3 -32.63 37.17 39.61
CA ALA A 3 -31.33 37.31 38.94
C ALA A 3 -30.55 35.97 38.90
N HIS A 4 -30.62 35.17 39.97
CA HIS A 4 -29.96 33.84 39.98
C HIS A 4 -30.62 32.84 39.04
N THR A 5 -31.94 32.90 38.91
CA THR A 5 -32.69 32.04 37.97
C THR A 5 -32.34 32.38 36.54
N LYS A 6 -32.22 33.68 36.20
CA LYS A 6 -31.83 34.15 34.84
C LYS A 6 -30.38 33.71 34.46
N LYS A 7 -29.43 33.78 35.39
CA LYS A 7 -28.07 33.26 35.20
C LYS A 7 -28.06 31.74 34.98
N ARG A 8 -28.79 30.97 35.78
CA ARG A 8 -28.89 29.50 35.64
C ARG A 8 -29.46 29.09 34.28
N VAL A 9 -30.51 29.79 33.84
CA VAL A 9 -31.12 29.55 32.53
C VAL A 9 -30.14 29.91 31.39
N GLN A 10 -29.43 31.01 31.47
CA GLN A 10 -28.37 31.36 30.50
C GLN A 10 -27.24 30.33 30.45
N THR A 11 -26.77 29.87 31.62
CA THR A 11 -25.71 28.84 31.68
C THR A 11 -26.20 27.53 31.08
N PHE A 12 -27.46 27.14 31.30
CA PHE A 12 -28.06 25.95 30.71
C PHE A 12 -28.12 26.05 29.18
N PHE A 13 -28.56 27.19 28.63
CA PHE A 13 -28.59 27.40 27.17
C PHE A 13 -27.19 27.41 26.55
N ILE A 14 -26.20 28.01 27.21
CA ILE A 14 -24.80 27.98 26.73
C ILE A 14 -24.29 26.54 26.72
N PHE A 15 -24.54 25.77 27.76
CA PHE A 15 -24.16 24.36 27.82
C PHE A 15 -24.85 23.53 26.72
N LEU A 16 -26.14 23.77 26.48
CA LEU A 16 -26.89 23.10 25.41
C LEU A 16 -26.33 23.42 24.02
N ILE A 17 -25.96 24.67 23.77
CA ILE A 17 -25.32 25.08 22.50
C ILE A 17 -23.98 24.42 22.32
N ILE A 18 -23.13 24.41 23.36
CA ILE A 18 -21.79 23.77 23.31
C ILE A 18 -21.93 22.27 23.03
N THR A 19 -22.84 21.57 23.72
CA THR A 19 -23.05 20.12 23.47
C THR A 19 -23.61 19.85 22.07
N ALA A 20 -24.55 20.66 21.59
CA ALA A 20 -25.07 20.54 20.24
C ALA A 20 -23.96 20.77 19.20
N THR A 21 -23.16 21.84 19.35
CA THR A 21 -22.04 22.10 18.44
C THR A 21 -21.01 20.96 18.47
N ALA A 22 -20.68 20.43 19.63
CA ALA A 22 -19.78 19.31 19.76
C ALA A 22 -20.32 18.06 19.02
N MET A 23 -21.61 17.78 19.14
CA MET A 23 -22.25 16.67 18.41
C MET A 23 -22.24 16.89 16.89
N PHE A 24 -22.47 18.11 16.41
CA PHE A 24 -22.38 18.41 14.97
C PHE A 24 -20.95 18.19 14.44
N VAL A 25 -19.93 18.67 15.15
CA VAL A 25 -18.52 18.48 14.78
C VAL A 25 -18.17 17.00 14.82
N GLU A 26 -18.62 16.26 15.85
CA GLU A 26 -18.41 14.81 15.93
C GLU A 26 -19.07 14.08 14.75
N CYS A 27 -20.29 14.45 14.38
CA CYS A 27 -20.99 13.88 13.23
C CYS A 27 -20.21 14.10 11.93
N ASP A 28 -19.67 15.28 11.71
CA ASP A 28 -18.92 15.62 10.48
C ASP A 28 -17.60 14.86 10.38
N VAL A 29 -16.93 14.66 11.51
CA VAL A 29 -15.72 13.84 11.60
C VAL A 29 -16.00 12.34 11.45
N TYR A 30 -17.13 11.85 11.98
CA TYR A 30 -17.46 10.43 11.98
C TYR A 30 -18.08 9.93 10.67
N PHE A 31 -18.92 10.77 10.03
CA PHE A 31 -19.58 10.43 8.76
C PHE A 31 -18.96 11.25 7.62
N PRO A 32 -18.20 10.63 6.69
CA PRO A 32 -17.75 11.30 5.48
C PRO A 32 -18.95 11.66 4.58
N ASP A 33 -18.77 12.58 3.64
CA ASP A 33 -19.83 13.00 2.72
C ASP A 33 -20.28 11.85 1.81
N LYS A 34 -19.37 10.88 1.55
CA LYS A 34 -19.64 9.69 0.75
C LYS A 34 -19.23 8.42 1.52
N ILE A 35 -20.18 7.49 1.65
CA ILE A 35 -20.03 6.21 2.31
C ILE A 35 -20.13 5.10 1.26
N LYS A 36 -19.18 4.17 1.23
CA LYS A 36 -19.25 2.99 0.38
C LYS A 36 -19.68 1.80 1.24
N ILE A 37 -20.64 1.01 0.75
CA ILE A 37 -21.06 -0.25 1.35
C ILE A 37 -21.16 -1.31 0.26
N PHE A 38 -21.00 -2.59 0.63
CA PHE A 38 -21.29 -3.67 -0.31
C PHE A 38 -22.78 -4.01 -0.30
N TYR A 39 -23.27 -4.49 -1.44
CA TYR A 39 -24.67 -4.92 -1.60
C TYR A 39 -25.05 -5.94 -0.51
N GLY A 40 -26.17 -5.66 0.17
CA GLY A 40 -26.64 -6.46 1.31
C GLY A 40 -26.08 -6.06 2.67
N GLU A 41 -25.18 -5.07 2.74
CA GLU A 41 -24.70 -4.52 4.01
C GLU A 41 -25.60 -3.42 4.54
N ASN A 42 -25.64 -3.31 5.87
CA ASN A 42 -26.23 -2.17 6.58
C ASN A 42 -25.10 -1.20 6.97
N ILE A 43 -25.44 0.09 7.04
CA ILE A 43 -24.54 1.07 7.62
C ILE A 43 -24.61 0.94 9.14
N ASP A 44 -23.66 0.19 9.71
CA ASP A 44 -23.56 0.05 11.15
C ASP A 44 -23.00 1.32 11.78
N VAL A 45 -23.81 1.91 12.65
CA VAL A 45 -23.37 2.98 13.53
C VAL A 45 -22.90 2.36 14.83
N ARG A 46 -21.77 2.84 15.37
CA ARG A 46 -21.18 2.35 16.62
C ARG A 46 -22.25 2.13 17.70
N GLU A 47 -22.23 0.98 18.36
CA GLU A 47 -23.14 0.65 19.45
C GLU A 47 -23.10 1.74 20.55
N GLY A 48 -24.26 2.22 20.95
CA GLY A 48 -24.39 3.36 21.87
C GLY A 48 -24.21 4.74 21.24
N SER A 49 -24.01 4.83 19.92
CA SER A 49 -23.97 6.11 19.19
C SER A 49 -25.35 6.79 19.21
N PRO A 50 -25.41 8.11 19.39
CA PRO A 50 -26.68 8.85 19.29
C PRO A 50 -27.14 9.03 17.84
N TYR A 51 -26.35 8.60 16.86
CA TYR A 51 -26.64 8.77 15.43
C TYR A 51 -27.28 7.52 14.84
N THR A 52 -28.14 7.72 13.85
CA THR A 52 -28.69 6.68 12.97
C THR A 52 -28.58 7.13 11.53
N VAL A 53 -28.35 6.19 10.61
CA VAL A 53 -28.31 6.47 9.17
C VAL A 53 -29.56 5.92 8.52
N HIS A 54 -30.30 6.77 7.80
CA HIS A 54 -31.49 6.41 7.06
C HIS A 54 -31.25 6.63 5.56
N ILE A 55 -31.23 5.56 4.80
CA ILE A 55 -31.08 5.62 3.34
C ILE A 55 -32.45 5.95 2.75
N ALA A 56 -32.51 6.96 1.90
CA ALA A 56 -33.73 7.41 1.21
C ALA A 56 -33.95 6.54 -0.05
N ALA A 57 -34.09 5.21 0.11
CA ALA A 57 -34.40 4.32 -1.00
C ALA A 57 -35.92 4.05 -1.03
N SER A 58 -36.55 4.30 -2.16
CA SER A 58 -37.96 3.97 -2.43
C SER A 58 -38.15 2.51 -2.91
N GLY A 59 -37.19 1.62 -2.64
CA GLY A 59 -37.18 0.20 -3.06
C GLY A 59 -35.98 -0.56 -2.51
N THR A 60 -35.76 -1.75 -3.07
CA THR A 60 -34.54 -2.54 -2.77
C THR A 60 -33.34 -1.79 -3.35
N MET A 61 -32.29 -1.59 -2.54
CA MET A 61 -31.02 -1.08 -3.06
C MET A 61 -30.46 -2.05 -4.11
N GLU A 62 -29.91 -1.50 -5.18
CA GLU A 62 -29.29 -2.28 -6.25
C GLU A 62 -27.77 -2.14 -6.17
N ALA A 63 -27.03 -3.16 -6.59
CA ALA A 63 -25.61 -3.07 -6.74
C ALA A 63 -25.24 -2.03 -7.82
N ASN A 64 -24.18 -1.25 -7.58
CA ASN A 64 -23.76 -0.09 -8.36
C ASN A 64 -24.75 1.10 -8.32
N GLY A 65 -25.66 1.13 -7.33
CA GLY A 65 -26.55 2.26 -7.09
C GLY A 65 -25.91 3.30 -6.18
N GLU A 66 -26.25 4.57 -6.44
CA GLU A 66 -25.94 5.71 -5.57
C GLU A 66 -27.24 6.16 -4.88
N TYR A 67 -27.17 6.34 -3.57
CA TYR A 67 -28.34 6.66 -2.75
C TYR A 67 -28.03 7.80 -1.80
N ASP A 68 -28.99 8.69 -1.61
CA ASP A 68 -28.92 9.69 -0.55
C ASP A 68 -29.29 9.07 0.79
N ALA A 69 -28.53 9.36 1.83
CA ALA A 69 -28.85 8.96 3.20
C ALA A 69 -28.79 10.17 4.14
N ALA A 70 -29.69 10.18 5.11
CA ALA A 70 -29.70 11.17 6.17
C ALA A 70 -29.16 10.60 7.47
N VAL A 71 -28.11 11.21 8.01
CA VAL A 71 -27.64 10.97 9.38
C VAL A 71 -28.54 11.76 10.32
N LYS A 72 -29.18 11.06 11.26
CA LYS A 72 -30.10 11.64 12.23
C LYS A 72 -29.57 11.45 13.64
N LEU A 73 -29.62 12.49 14.43
CA LEU A 73 -29.35 12.46 15.86
C LEU A 73 -30.60 11.93 16.60
N PHE A 74 -30.40 10.91 17.46
CA PHE A 74 -31.47 10.19 18.17
C PHE A 74 -32.59 9.66 17.26
N GLY A 75 -32.28 9.39 15.99
CA GLY A 75 -33.25 8.94 14.99
C GLY A 75 -34.26 9.99 14.50
N LEU A 76 -34.20 11.23 15.02
CA LEU A 76 -35.21 12.27 14.80
C LEU A 76 -34.70 13.51 14.08
N ILE A 77 -33.53 14.03 14.50
CA ILE A 77 -33.02 15.32 14.02
C ILE A 77 -32.03 15.08 12.90
N PRO A 78 -32.31 15.45 11.63
CA PRO A 78 -31.34 15.33 10.55
C PRO A 78 -30.17 16.29 10.81
N VAL A 79 -28.94 15.75 10.82
CA VAL A 79 -27.72 16.51 11.13
C VAL A 79 -26.77 16.56 9.92
N LYS A 80 -26.81 15.55 9.03
CA LYS A 80 -25.98 15.51 7.83
C LYS A 80 -26.66 14.66 6.74
N ASN A 81 -26.47 15.05 5.49
CA ASN A 81 -26.77 14.20 4.34
C ASN A 81 -25.45 13.60 3.84
N VAL A 82 -25.48 12.33 3.49
CA VAL A 82 -24.34 11.60 2.96
C VAL A 82 -24.77 10.81 1.73
N GLU A 83 -23.90 10.69 0.77
CA GLU A 83 -24.08 9.82 -0.39
C GLU A 83 -23.64 8.39 -0.06
N VAL A 84 -24.42 7.40 -0.45
CA VAL A 84 -24.12 5.99 -0.22
C VAL A 84 -23.96 5.29 -1.56
N ASP A 85 -22.74 4.86 -1.87
CA ASP A 85 -22.43 4.01 -3.02
C ASP A 85 -22.59 2.55 -2.59
N VAL A 86 -23.47 1.83 -3.27
CA VAL A 86 -23.65 0.40 -3.08
C VAL A 86 -22.79 -0.35 -4.08
N LEU A 87 -21.67 -0.86 -3.63
CA LEU A 87 -20.77 -1.70 -4.43
C LEU A 87 -21.34 -3.12 -4.57
N PRO A 88 -21.05 -3.85 -5.66
CA PRO A 88 -21.41 -5.26 -5.77
C PRO A 88 -20.80 -6.06 -4.62
N ALA A 89 -21.52 -7.03 -4.11
CA ALA A 89 -20.97 -8.00 -3.17
C ALA A 89 -19.75 -8.67 -3.82
N THR A 90 -18.60 -8.46 -3.21
CA THR A 90 -17.33 -8.97 -3.73
C THR A 90 -16.82 -10.08 -2.81
N GLU A 91 -16.42 -11.19 -3.42
CA GLU A 91 -15.76 -12.29 -2.74
C GLU A 91 -14.40 -12.52 -3.39
N ILE A 92 -13.38 -12.70 -2.56
CA ILE A 92 -12.00 -12.95 -2.99
C ILE A 92 -11.39 -14.05 -2.13
N VAL A 93 -10.39 -14.73 -2.65
CA VAL A 93 -9.65 -15.75 -1.91
C VAL A 93 -8.53 -15.08 -1.12
N PRO A 94 -8.53 -15.17 0.23
CA PRO A 94 -7.42 -14.67 1.03
C PRO A 94 -6.15 -15.46 0.76
N GLY A 95 -5.04 -14.76 0.57
CA GLY A 95 -3.73 -15.36 0.37
C GLY A 95 -3.02 -15.72 1.68
N GLY A 96 -1.87 -15.12 1.89
CA GLY A 96 -0.97 -15.37 3.02
C GLY A 96 0.32 -16.06 2.61
N LYS A 97 0.40 -16.52 1.36
CA LYS A 97 1.61 -17.15 0.83
C LYS A 97 2.69 -16.09 0.57
N THR A 98 3.90 -16.39 1.02
CA THR A 98 5.06 -15.56 0.71
C THR A 98 5.43 -15.73 -0.75
N ILE A 99 5.64 -14.62 -1.44
CA ILE A 99 6.02 -14.53 -2.84
C ILE A 99 7.35 -13.80 -3.00
N GLY A 100 8.15 -14.27 -3.94
CA GLY A 100 9.29 -13.53 -4.46
C GLY A 100 8.82 -12.54 -5.51
N ILE A 101 9.37 -11.36 -5.48
CA ILE A 101 8.98 -10.23 -6.32
C ILE A 101 10.21 -9.77 -7.07
N LYS A 102 10.09 -9.63 -8.40
CA LYS A 102 11.08 -8.96 -9.24
C LYS A 102 10.38 -7.87 -10.03
N LEU A 103 10.98 -6.69 -10.07
CA LEU A 103 10.44 -5.54 -10.77
C LEU A 103 11.56 -4.86 -11.55
N PHE A 104 11.31 -4.58 -12.82
CA PHE A 104 12.17 -3.81 -13.71
C PHE A 104 11.51 -2.47 -14.02
N THR A 105 12.32 -1.41 -13.99
CA THR A 105 11.83 -0.06 -14.22
C THR A 105 11.88 0.30 -15.70
N ARG A 106 10.97 1.17 -16.11
CA ARG A 106 11.05 1.81 -17.43
C ARG A 106 12.17 2.83 -17.42
N GLY A 107 13.30 2.51 -18.05
CA GLY A 107 14.52 3.31 -17.96
C GLY A 107 15.29 3.08 -16.65
N LEU A 108 16.26 3.93 -16.35
CA LEU A 108 17.13 3.81 -15.18
C LEU A 108 16.82 4.89 -14.14
N MET A 109 16.51 4.49 -12.91
CA MET A 109 16.32 5.44 -11.82
C MET A 109 17.66 5.94 -11.29
N CYS A 110 17.84 7.26 -11.24
CA CYS A 110 18.97 7.88 -10.56
C CYS A 110 18.79 7.73 -9.04
N VAL A 111 19.66 6.96 -8.40
CA VAL A 111 19.63 6.71 -6.94
C VAL A 111 20.67 7.54 -6.20
N GLY A 112 21.55 8.23 -6.92
CA GLY A 112 22.54 9.12 -6.33
C GLY A 112 23.43 9.77 -7.38
N THR A 113 24.10 10.85 -6.96
CA THR A 113 25.13 11.50 -7.78
C THR A 113 26.41 11.69 -6.95
N GLU A 114 27.55 11.59 -7.61
CA GLU A 114 28.87 11.75 -7.01
C GLU A 114 29.73 12.69 -7.87
N LYS A 115 30.44 13.59 -7.20
CA LYS A 115 31.45 14.42 -7.86
C LYS A 115 32.69 13.59 -8.16
N LEU A 116 33.06 13.48 -9.43
CA LEU A 116 34.24 12.77 -9.88
C LEU A 116 35.31 13.72 -10.41
N THR A 117 36.58 13.34 -10.22
CA THR A 117 37.72 14.01 -10.85
C THR A 117 38.44 12.99 -11.74
N GLY A 118 38.57 13.31 -13.01
CA GLY A 118 39.27 12.50 -14.00
C GLY A 118 40.79 12.60 -13.90
N GLU A 119 41.50 11.68 -14.58
CA GLU A 119 42.97 11.62 -14.62
C GLU A 119 43.60 12.91 -15.17
N GLY A 120 42.93 13.66 -16.02
CA GLY A 120 43.38 14.96 -16.53
C GLY A 120 43.00 16.16 -15.68
N GLY A 121 42.49 15.96 -14.46
CA GLY A 121 42.03 17.01 -13.56
C GLY A 121 40.65 17.59 -13.89
N GLN A 122 39.97 17.12 -14.95
CA GLN A 122 38.58 17.50 -15.23
C GLN A 122 37.68 16.97 -14.13
N THR A 123 36.67 17.75 -13.77
CA THR A 123 35.66 17.37 -12.80
C THR A 123 34.28 17.31 -13.42
N ILE A 124 33.44 16.36 -12.96
CA ILE A 124 32.03 16.30 -13.28
C ILE A 124 31.24 16.23 -11.96
N ASP A 125 30.15 16.98 -11.92
CA ASP A 125 29.16 16.93 -10.84
C ASP A 125 27.76 16.94 -11.50
N ALA A 126 27.18 15.76 -11.70
CA ALA A 126 25.94 15.60 -12.47
C ALA A 126 24.79 16.44 -11.90
N LEU A 127 24.74 16.65 -10.58
CA LEU A 127 23.77 17.52 -9.95
C LEU A 127 23.96 18.99 -10.33
N LYS A 128 25.20 19.48 -10.29
CA LYS A 128 25.50 20.90 -10.58
C LYS A 128 25.56 21.20 -12.09
N ASP A 129 26.16 20.29 -12.85
CA ASP A 129 26.47 20.51 -14.26
C ASP A 129 25.23 20.30 -15.15
N ALA A 130 24.31 19.43 -14.75
CA ALA A 130 23.12 19.09 -15.54
C ALA A 130 21.82 19.01 -14.71
N ASP A 131 21.84 19.37 -13.43
CA ASP A 131 20.66 19.26 -12.55
C ASP A 131 20.03 17.86 -12.57
N ILE A 132 20.86 16.80 -12.53
CA ILE A 132 20.38 15.42 -12.34
C ILE A 132 20.15 15.19 -10.86
N LYS A 133 18.97 14.68 -10.48
CA LYS A 133 18.55 14.49 -9.08
C LYS A 133 18.18 13.04 -8.80
N ASN A 134 18.16 12.71 -7.51
CA ASN A 134 17.60 11.44 -7.05
C ASN A 134 16.16 11.30 -7.52
N ALA A 135 15.77 10.08 -7.87
CA ALA A 135 14.49 9.71 -8.45
C ALA A 135 14.22 10.20 -9.89
N ASP A 136 15.18 10.85 -10.56
CA ASP A 136 15.10 11.08 -12.00
C ASP A 136 15.14 9.74 -12.75
N MET A 137 14.28 9.58 -13.75
CA MET A 137 14.29 8.44 -14.65
C MET A 137 15.06 8.78 -15.92
N ILE A 138 16.21 8.14 -16.15
CA ILE A 138 16.99 8.29 -17.37
C ILE A 138 16.43 7.31 -18.40
N MET A 139 15.70 7.86 -19.38
CA MET A 139 14.95 7.07 -20.35
C MET A 139 15.80 6.74 -21.60
N ARG A 140 16.62 7.69 -22.04
CA ARG A 140 17.43 7.56 -23.26
C ARG A 140 18.79 8.22 -23.09
N VAL A 141 19.76 7.72 -23.87
CA VAL A 141 21.07 8.38 -24.08
C VAL A 141 21.31 8.50 -25.57
N ASN A 142 21.58 9.72 -26.06
CA ASN A 142 21.74 10.04 -27.46
C ASN A 142 20.62 9.48 -28.36
N GLY A 143 19.38 9.49 -27.85
CA GLY A 143 18.18 8.97 -28.52
C GLY A 143 17.98 7.46 -28.41
N ALA A 144 18.96 6.67 -27.95
CA ALA A 144 18.80 5.23 -27.70
C ALA A 144 18.08 4.96 -26.37
N GLU A 145 17.06 4.12 -26.38
CA GLU A 145 16.34 3.71 -25.16
C GLU A 145 17.24 2.90 -24.22
N LEU A 146 17.06 3.14 -22.91
CA LEU A 146 17.78 2.44 -21.86
C LEU A 146 16.86 1.47 -21.15
N HIS A 147 17.36 0.24 -20.98
CA HIS A 147 16.66 -0.81 -20.26
C HIS A 147 17.50 -1.40 -19.11
N THR A 148 18.84 -1.36 -19.20
CA THR A 148 19.71 -1.95 -18.18
C THR A 148 20.87 -1.04 -17.80
N VAL A 149 21.37 -1.22 -16.57
CA VAL A 149 22.55 -0.52 -16.04
C VAL A 149 23.78 -0.84 -16.90
N GLU A 150 23.93 -2.07 -17.37
CA GLU A 150 25.04 -2.51 -18.22
C GLU A 150 25.03 -1.79 -19.56
N GLN A 151 23.86 -1.63 -20.17
CA GLN A 151 23.70 -0.85 -21.43
C GLN A 151 24.17 0.59 -21.25
N PHE A 152 23.76 1.23 -20.15
CA PHE A 152 24.16 2.60 -19.83
C PHE A 152 25.68 2.69 -19.62
N GLY A 153 26.25 1.80 -18.81
CA GLY A 153 27.69 1.73 -18.56
C GLY A 153 28.51 1.56 -19.85
N LYS A 154 28.01 0.73 -20.77
CA LYS A 154 28.63 0.53 -22.09
C LYS A 154 28.64 1.81 -22.94
N ILE A 155 27.48 2.50 -23.04
CA ILE A 155 27.36 3.76 -23.79
C ILE A 155 28.29 4.83 -23.21
N VAL A 156 28.36 4.96 -21.88
CA VAL A 156 29.26 5.91 -21.20
C VAL A 156 30.71 5.59 -21.50
N SER A 157 31.09 4.31 -21.45
CA SER A 157 32.46 3.86 -21.73
C SER A 157 32.85 4.10 -23.20
N GLU A 158 31.96 3.79 -24.16
CA GLU A 158 32.20 3.93 -25.61
C GLU A 158 32.13 5.39 -26.09
N SER A 159 31.67 6.32 -25.25
CA SER A 159 31.64 7.75 -25.58
C SER A 159 33.02 8.38 -25.73
N GLU A 160 34.05 7.74 -25.16
CA GLU A 160 35.44 8.26 -25.16
C GLU A 160 35.53 9.70 -24.62
N GLY A 161 34.63 10.08 -23.70
CA GLY A 161 34.58 11.42 -23.13
C GLY A 161 33.84 12.45 -24.02
N LYS A 162 33.13 12.02 -25.03
CA LYS A 162 32.25 12.91 -25.81
C LYS A 162 30.98 13.23 -25.01
N PRO A 163 30.40 14.43 -25.19
CA PRO A 163 29.14 14.77 -24.51
C PRO A 163 28.04 13.78 -24.84
N LEU A 164 27.26 13.41 -23.82
CA LEU A 164 26.09 12.55 -23.91
C LEU A 164 24.83 13.36 -23.57
N THR A 165 23.80 13.23 -24.41
CA THR A 165 22.49 13.82 -24.17
C THR A 165 21.60 12.76 -23.53
N LEU A 166 21.13 13.04 -22.33
CA LEU A 166 20.24 12.19 -21.52
C LEU A 166 18.81 12.70 -21.63
N SER A 167 17.88 11.88 -22.07
CA SER A 167 16.44 12.15 -21.88
C SER A 167 16.04 11.72 -20.48
N VAL A 168 15.62 12.65 -19.66
CA VAL A 168 15.27 12.46 -18.24
C VAL A 168 13.81 12.76 -18.03
N GLU A 169 13.11 11.89 -17.28
CA GLU A 169 11.75 12.14 -16.82
C GLU A 169 11.79 12.41 -15.30
N ARG A 170 11.19 13.52 -14.86
CA ARG A 170 11.06 13.93 -13.46
C ARG A 170 9.62 14.31 -13.17
N SER A 171 8.94 13.59 -12.31
CA SER A 171 7.52 13.83 -11.95
C SER A 171 6.59 13.91 -13.18
N GLY A 172 6.84 13.10 -14.20
CA GLY A 172 6.08 13.08 -15.46
C GLY A 172 6.51 14.13 -16.51
N GLU A 173 7.41 15.05 -16.18
CA GLU A 173 7.96 16.03 -17.13
C GLU A 173 9.23 15.49 -17.79
N GLN A 174 9.29 15.55 -19.12
CA GLN A 174 10.47 15.15 -19.87
C GLN A 174 11.39 16.33 -20.12
N MET A 175 12.70 16.10 -19.95
CA MET A 175 13.73 17.10 -20.17
C MET A 175 15.00 16.48 -20.76
N GLU A 176 15.78 17.26 -21.49
CA GLU A 176 17.09 16.85 -21.96
C GLU A 176 18.20 17.46 -21.09
N LYS A 177 19.18 16.65 -20.77
CA LYS A 177 20.36 17.00 -19.97
C LYS A 177 21.60 16.57 -20.70
N THR A 178 22.63 17.41 -20.75
CA THR A 178 23.90 17.05 -21.41
C THR A 178 25.02 16.97 -20.38
N LEU A 179 25.76 15.88 -20.38
CA LEU A 179 26.91 15.64 -19.53
C LEU A 179 28.08 15.09 -20.33
N THR A 180 29.29 15.48 -19.95
CA THR A 180 30.53 14.97 -20.55
C THR A 180 31.22 14.02 -19.59
N PRO A 181 31.36 12.73 -19.91
CA PRO A 181 32.05 11.77 -19.04
C PRO A 181 33.51 12.15 -18.81
N VAL A 182 33.99 11.93 -17.59
CA VAL A 182 35.41 12.10 -17.27
C VAL A 182 36.12 10.76 -17.24
N LYS A 183 37.38 10.74 -17.70
CA LYS A 183 38.22 9.55 -17.69
C LYS A 183 38.77 9.32 -16.30
N THR A 184 38.40 8.23 -15.66
CA THR A 184 38.91 7.76 -14.38
C THR A 184 39.81 6.52 -14.58
N LYS A 185 40.41 6.01 -13.51
CA LYS A 185 41.19 4.77 -13.55
C LYS A 185 40.37 3.56 -14.02
N ASP A 186 39.05 3.58 -13.75
CA ASP A 186 38.11 2.51 -14.11
C ASP A 186 37.32 2.79 -15.40
N GLY A 187 37.81 3.70 -16.24
CA GLY A 187 37.17 4.10 -17.50
C GLY A 187 36.39 5.42 -17.40
N TYR A 188 35.57 5.70 -18.41
CA TYR A 188 34.76 6.89 -18.46
C TYR A 188 33.55 6.79 -17.53
N LYS A 189 33.26 7.82 -16.75
CA LYS A 189 32.20 7.87 -15.75
C LYS A 189 31.45 9.21 -15.80
N LEU A 190 30.18 9.19 -15.42
CA LEU A 190 29.32 10.37 -15.30
C LEU A 190 29.06 10.81 -13.86
N GLY A 191 29.42 9.99 -12.87
CA GLY A 191 29.13 10.27 -11.47
C GLY A 191 27.64 10.17 -11.13
N ILE A 192 26.91 9.28 -11.83
CA ILE A 192 25.51 8.99 -11.60
C ILE A 192 25.38 7.52 -11.19
N TRP A 193 24.74 7.29 -10.05
CA TRP A 193 24.36 5.95 -9.59
C TRP A 193 22.96 5.66 -10.09
N VAL A 194 22.77 4.53 -10.75
CA VAL A 194 21.50 4.16 -11.38
C VAL A 194 21.06 2.76 -10.98
N ARG A 195 19.76 2.54 -11.02
CA ARG A 195 19.11 1.26 -10.75
C ARG A 195 18.04 0.99 -11.83
N ASP A 196 17.98 -0.25 -12.32
CA ASP A 196 17.01 -0.70 -13.34
C ASP A 196 16.00 -1.71 -12.78
N SER A 197 16.26 -2.25 -11.59
CA SER A 197 15.45 -3.34 -11.05
C SER A 197 15.51 -3.40 -9.53
N THR A 198 14.54 -4.07 -8.95
CA THR A 198 14.54 -4.45 -7.54
C THR A 198 13.97 -5.86 -7.37
N ALA A 199 14.40 -6.54 -6.32
CA ALA A 199 13.84 -7.82 -5.92
C ALA A 199 13.64 -7.85 -4.41
N GLY A 200 12.63 -8.59 -3.98
CA GLY A 200 12.29 -8.70 -2.56
C GLY A 200 11.30 -9.80 -2.29
N ILE A 201 10.92 -9.93 -1.03
CA ILE A 201 9.93 -10.88 -0.54
C ILE A 201 8.75 -10.11 0.03
N GLY A 202 7.55 -10.59 -0.26
CA GLY A 202 6.32 -10.06 0.29
C GLY A 202 5.26 -11.14 0.41
N THR A 203 4.05 -10.76 0.76
CA THR A 203 2.94 -11.69 0.93
C THR A 203 1.81 -11.37 -0.06
N LEU A 204 1.31 -12.41 -0.72
CA LEU A 204 0.11 -12.36 -1.54
C LEU A 204 -1.11 -12.11 -0.63
N THR A 205 -1.83 -11.03 -0.89
CA THR A 205 -2.97 -10.65 -0.04
C THR A 205 -4.24 -11.39 -0.43
N PHE A 206 -4.56 -11.38 -1.72
CA PHE A 206 -5.76 -12.01 -2.23
C PHE A 206 -5.66 -12.32 -3.73
N VAL A 207 -6.56 -13.21 -4.18
CA VAL A 207 -6.80 -13.48 -5.60
C VAL A 207 -8.31 -13.44 -5.87
N ASP A 208 -8.68 -12.73 -6.93
CA ASP A 208 -10.03 -12.85 -7.52
C ASP A 208 -10.04 -14.04 -8.49
N LYS A 209 -10.72 -15.11 -8.14
CA LYS A 209 -10.82 -16.33 -8.97
C LYS A 209 -11.51 -16.13 -10.32
N LYS A 210 -12.33 -15.10 -10.46
CA LYS A 210 -13.07 -14.85 -11.71
C LYS A 210 -12.16 -14.27 -12.79
N THR A 211 -11.22 -13.42 -12.38
CA THR A 211 -10.33 -12.68 -13.28
C THR A 211 -8.88 -13.15 -13.20
N ASN A 212 -8.52 -13.97 -12.21
CA ASN A 212 -7.14 -14.27 -11.80
C ASN A 212 -6.30 -13.03 -11.46
N LEU A 213 -6.94 -11.90 -11.20
CA LEU A 213 -6.26 -10.73 -10.69
C LEU A 213 -5.89 -10.92 -9.22
N TYR A 214 -4.74 -10.41 -8.83
CA TYR A 214 -4.27 -10.46 -7.46
C TYR A 214 -3.87 -9.09 -6.92
N GLY A 215 -3.87 -8.96 -5.59
CA GLY A 215 -3.24 -7.88 -4.85
C GLY A 215 -2.27 -8.42 -3.81
N ALA A 216 -1.16 -7.72 -3.61
CA ALA A 216 -0.13 -8.10 -2.64
C ALA A 216 0.51 -6.88 -1.96
N LEU A 217 1.23 -7.09 -0.86
CA LEU A 217 2.00 -6.12 -0.07
C LEU A 217 1.16 -5.13 0.75
N GLY A 218 0.13 -4.53 0.19
CA GLY A 218 -0.63 -3.45 0.84
C GLY A 218 0.10 -2.10 0.96
N HIS A 219 1.30 -1.99 0.41
CA HIS A 219 2.13 -0.78 0.34
C HIS A 219 2.96 -0.76 -0.95
N PRO A 220 3.50 0.40 -1.38
CA PRO A 220 4.29 0.50 -2.60
C PRO A 220 5.62 -0.24 -2.50
N ILE A 221 6.16 -0.65 -3.66
CA ILE A 221 7.57 -0.92 -3.81
C ILE A 221 8.25 0.41 -4.12
N THR A 222 9.13 0.82 -3.23
CA THR A 222 9.93 2.03 -3.36
C THR A 222 11.41 1.70 -3.44
N ASP A 223 12.16 2.56 -4.09
CA ASP A 223 13.61 2.48 -4.06
C ASP A 223 14.15 2.79 -2.66
N VAL A 224 15.09 2.00 -2.17
CA VAL A 224 15.58 2.08 -0.78
C VAL A 224 16.41 3.33 -0.50
N ASP A 225 17.06 3.90 -1.51
CA ASP A 225 17.95 5.06 -1.37
C ASP A 225 17.19 6.38 -1.51
N THR A 226 16.19 6.41 -2.39
CA THR A 226 15.43 7.64 -2.71
C THR A 226 14.06 7.70 -2.05
N GLY A 227 13.49 6.55 -1.65
CA GLY A 227 12.11 6.42 -1.19
C GLY A 227 11.06 6.61 -2.30
N ALA A 228 11.47 6.81 -3.54
CA ALA A 228 10.57 7.04 -4.65
C ALA A 228 9.84 5.76 -5.07
N LEU A 229 8.58 5.89 -5.50
CA LEU A 229 7.82 4.80 -6.09
C LEU A 229 8.53 4.28 -7.34
N MET A 230 8.78 2.96 -7.41
CA MET A 230 9.39 2.36 -8.59
C MET A 230 8.36 2.16 -9.70
N PRO A 231 8.54 2.81 -10.88
CA PRO A 231 7.65 2.60 -12.01
C PRO A 231 7.86 1.20 -12.59
N VAL A 232 6.76 0.52 -12.91
CA VAL A 232 6.81 -0.84 -13.46
C VAL A 232 6.85 -0.78 -14.99
N GLU A 233 7.88 -1.34 -15.61
CA GLU A 233 7.87 -1.73 -17.00
C GLU A 233 7.52 -3.21 -17.14
N GLN A 234 8.22 -4.03 -16.37
CA GLN A 234 7.99 -5.47 -16.27
C GLN A 234 8.13 -5.88 -14.81
N GLY A 235 7.36 -6.85 -14.41
CA GLY A 235 7.50 -7.41 -13.08
C GLY A 235 6.86 -8.78 -12.99
N SER A 236 7.39 -9.61 -12.11
CA SER A 236 6.88 -10.95 -11.88
C SER A 236 6.85 -11.30 -10.40
N ILE A 237 5.97 -12.22 -10.08
CA ILE A 237 5.94 -12.91 -8.78
C ILE A 237 6.30 -14.38 -8.99
N SER A 238 7.03 -14.95 -8.03
CA SER A 238 7.48 -16.34 -8.04
C SER A 238 7.23 -17.01 -6.69
N ASP A 239 7.29 -18.32 -6.64
CA ASP A 239 7.29 -19.06 -5.38
C ASP A 239 8.55 -18.74 -4.57
N THR A 240 8.38 -18.69 -3.25
CA THR A 240 9.46 -18.45 -2.31
C THR A 240 9.32 -19.37 -1.12
N LYS A 241 10.42 -20.05 -0.76
CA LYS A 241 10.50 -20.89 0.43
C LYS A 241 11.16 -20.11 1.56
N ILE A 242 10.51 -19.99 2.71
CA ILE A 242 11.11 -19.40 3.92
C ILE A 242 12.09 -20.41 4.52
N VAL A 243 13.34 -20.01 4.65
CA VAL A 243 14.42 -20.85 5.17
C VAL A 243 14.91 -20.41 6.54
N ASP A 244 14.70 -19.15 6.91
CA ASP A 244 15.07 -18.62 8.21
C ASP A 244 14.21 -17.38 8.55
N VAL A 245 14.21 -17.00 9.82
CA VAL A 245 13.52 -15.81 10.32
C VAL A 245 14.45 -15.04 11.26
N LYS A 246 14.83 -13.84 10.86
CA LYS A 246 15.43 -12.87 11.77
C LYS A 246 14.33 -12.29 12.64
N LYS A 247 14.36 -12.60 13.96
CA LYS A 247 13.31 -12.10 14.88
C LYS A 247 13.37 -10.60 15.02
N GLY A 248 12.18 -9.99 15.00
CA GLY A 248 12.00 -8.59 15.32
C GLY A 248 12.23 -8.30 16.80
N GLN A 249 12.93 -7.21 17.09
CA GLN A 249 13.17 -6.68 18.43
C GLN A 249 12.88 -5.19 18.44
N ARG A 250 12.71 -4.63 19.63
CA ARG A 250 12.47 -3.19 19.77
C ARG A 250 13.61 -2.38 19.15
N GLY A 251 13.29 -1.56 18.16
CA GLY A 251 14.25 -0.74 17.42
C GLY A 251 14.91 -1.46 16.24
N GLU A 252 14.74 -2.77 16.12
CA GLU A 252 15.28 -3.59 15.02
C GLU A 252 14.15 -4.44 14.41
N PRO A 253 13.63 -4.06 13.24
CA PRO A 253 12.65 -4.87 12.55
C PRO A 253 13.26 -6.21 12.14
N GLY A 254 12.48 -7.28 12.33
CA GLY A 254 12.87 -8.61 11.86
C GLY A 254 12.58 -8.79 10.38
N GLU A 255 12.96 -9.95 9.84
CA GLU A 255 12.84 -10.24 8.42
C GLU A 255 12.62 -11.74 8.18
N LEU A 256 11.78 -12.08 7.20
CA LEU A 256 11.69 -13.42 6.65
C LEU A 256 12.82 -13.62 5.62
N CYS A 257 13.66 -14.61 5.84
CA CYS A 257 14.72 -14.99 4.90
C CYS A 257 14.17 -16.09 3.99
N GLY A 258 14.01 -15.79 2.70
CA GLY A 258 13.47 -16.73 1.73
C GLY A 258 14.40 -16.96 0.55
N LEU A 259 14.27 -18.14 -0.05
CA LEU A 259 14.88 -18.48 -1.31
C LEU A 259 13.83 -18.45 -2.41
N PHE A 260 14.11 -17.72 -3.47
CA PHE A 260 13.30 -17.78 -4.69
C PHE A 260 13.36 -19.19 -5.29
N ASP A 261 12.28 -19.64 -5.87
CA ASP A 261 12.24 -20.91 -6.57
C ASP A 261 13.32 -20.93 -7.68
N GLN A 262 14.21 -21.94 -7.61
CA GLN A 262 15.31 -22.09 -8.57
C GLN A 262 14.84 -22.53 -9.97
N SER A 263 13.59 -23.01 -10.09
CA SER A 263 13.02 -23.31 -11.41
C SER A 263 12.89 -22.07 -12.28
N GLY A 264 12.91 -20.88 -11.67
CA GLY A 264 12.77 -19.59 -12.36
C GLY A 264 11.37 -19.37 -12.95
N ALA A 265 10.40 -20.20 -12.58
CA ALA A 265 9.03 -20.08 -13.10
C ALA A 265 8.34 -18.88 -12.44
N ASP A 266 7.95 -17.93 -13.26
CA ASP A 266 7.06 -16.86 -12.84
C ASP A 266 5.64 -17.42 -12.65
N ARG A 267 5.02 -17.09 -11.54
CA ARG A 267 3.65 -17.48 -11.19
C ARG A 267 2.62 -16.43 -11.58
N GLY A 268 3.07 -15.22 -11.78
CA GLY A 268 2.23 -14.12 -12.21
C GLY A 268 3.03 -12.91 -12.64
N VAL A 269 2.35 -11.98 -13.29
CA VAL A 269 2.90 -10.73 -13.83
C VAL A 269 2.46 -9.57 -12.95
N ILE A 270 3.36 -8.65 -12.64
CA ILE A 270 3.04 -7.38 -11.98
C ILE A 270 2.68 -6.37 -13.06
N MET A 271 1.47 -5.84 -13.03
CA MET A 271 0.98 -4.84 -13.97
C MET A 271 1.06 -3.43 -13.38
N LYS A 272 0.96 -3.29 -12.05
CA LYS A 272 0.88 -2.00 -11.40
C LYS A 272 1.55 -2.03 -10.02
N ASN A 273 2.32 -0.98 -9.70
CA ASN A 273 2.82 -0.68 -8.36
C ASN A 273 2.17 0.64 -7.92
N THR A 274 1.45 0.61 -6.80
CA THR A 274 0.67 1.74 -6.29
C THR A 274 0.98 2.00 -4.83
N THR A 275 0.45 3.06 -4.26
CA THR A 275 0.59 3.36 -2.83
C THR A 275 -0.03 2.28 -1.93
N GLN A 276 -1.01 1.50 -2.43
CA GLN A 276 -1.68 0.43 -1.69
C GLN A 276 -1.24 -0.98 -2.08
N GLY A 277 -0.10 -1.14 -2.76
CA GLY A 277 0.46 -2.44 -3.10
C GLY A 277 0.73 -2.68 -4.58
N ILE A 278 1.02 -3.92 -4.90
CA ILE A 278 1.23 -4.39 -6.27
C ILE A 278 0.04 -5.23 -6.73
N TYR A 279 -0.25 -5.14 -8.02
CA TYR A 279 -1.39 -5.79 -8.65
C TYR A 279 -1.00 -6.38 -10.00
N GLY A 280 -1.66 -7.46 -10.38
CA GLY A 280 -1.42 -8.10 -11.65
C GLY A 280 -2.26 -9.35 -11.86
N VAL A 281 -1.84 -10.20 -12.79
CA VAL A 281 -2.48 -11.47 -13.11
C VAL A 281 -1.61 -12.62 -12.61
N ILE A 282 -2.22 -13.59 -11.96
CA ILE A 282 -1.57 -14.82 -11.49
C ILE A 282 -2.06 -16.01 -12.31
N GLU A 283 -1.26 -17.09 -12.40
CA GLU A 283 -1.65 -18.32 -13.08
C GLU A 283 -2.94 -18.90 -12.48
N SER A 284 -3.81 -19.41 -13.35
CA SER A 284 -5.07 -20.00 -12.91
C SER A 284 -4.83 -21.23 -12.05
N GLY A 285 -5.54 -21.31 -10.92
CA GLY A 285 -5.42 -22.42 -9.98
C GLY A 285 -4.19 -22.36 -9.08
N TYR A 286 -3.48 -21.23 -9.05
CA TYR A 286 -2.37 -21.05 -8.11
C TYR A 286 -2.81 -21.26 -6.66
N ASP A 287 -2.01 -22.02 -5.91
CA ASP A 287 -2.24 -22.26 -4.49
C ASP A 287 -1.90 -21.00 -3.68
N VAL A 288 -2.91 -20.33 -3.15
CA VAL A 288 -2.77 -19.06 -2.43
C VAL A 288 -2.53 -19.22 -0.91
N GLY A 289 -2.75 -20.42 -0.36
CA GLY A 289 -2.46 -20.68 1.05
C GLY A 289 -3.50 -21.51 1.80
N VAL A 290 -4.10 -20.96 2.86
CA VAL A 290 -4.92 -21.73 3.84
C VAL A 290 -6.17 -22.37 3.22
N SER A 291 -6.83 -21.67 2.32
CA SER A 291 -8.07 -22.13 1.66
C SER A 291 -8.13 -21.55 0.25
N GLN A 292 -8.77 -22.31 -0.63
CA GLN A 292 -9.11 -21.86 -1.99
C GLN A 292 -10.53 -21.30 -2.07
N GLU A 293 -11.26 -21.26 -0.95
CA GLU A 293 -12.64 -20.76 -0.93
C GLU A 293 -12.66 -19.24 -0.83
N PRO A 294 -13.43 -18.56 -1.68
CA PRO A 294 -13.65 -17.13 -1.57
C PRO A 294 -14.35 -16.77 -0.26
N VAL A 295 -14.00 -15.62 0.30
CA VAL A 295 -14.68 -15.04 1.44
C VAL A 295 -15.18 -13.63 1.10
N PRO A 296 -16.27 -13.19 1.75
CA PRO A 296 -16.76 -11.83 1.53
C PRO A 296 -15.73 -10.77 1.94
N VAL A 297 -15.76 -9.64 1.25
CA VAL A 297 -15.01 -8.45 1.59
C VAL A 297 -15.79 -7.63 2.61
N ALA A 298 -15.12 -7.11 3.64
CA ALA A 298 -15.71 -6.16 4.58
C ALA A 298 -15.53 -4.72 4.09
N SER A 299 -16.57 -3.90 4.19
CA SER A 299 -16.45 -2.45 4.02
C SER A 299 -15.71 -1.81 5.23
N LYS A 300 -15.14 -0.62 5.02
CA LYS A 300 -14.53 0.18 6.11
C LYS A 300 -15.49 0.41 7.28
N ALA A 301 -16.80 0.42 7.01
CA ALA A 301 -17.83 0.59 8.03
C ALA A 301 -17.91 -0.60 8.97
N GLN A 302 -17.68 -1.82 8.47
CA GLN A 302 -17.79 -3.07 9.23
C GLN A 302 -16.53 -3.38 10.07
N VAL A 303 -15.39 -2.76 9.75
CA VAL A 303 -14.16 -3.00 10.53
C VAL A 303 -14.31 -2.44 11.94
N HIS A 304 -14.10 -3.27 12.95
CA HIS A 304 -14.19 -2.88 14.36
C HIS A 304 -12.96 -3.33 15.16
N THR A 305 -12.73 -2.71 16.30
CA THR A 305 -11.67 -3.14 17.25
C THR A 305 -12.02 -4.47 17.88
N GLY A 306 -11.00 -5.29 18.18
CA GLY A 306 -11.17 -6.60 18.80
C GLY A 306 -10.44 -7.71 18.05
N LYS A 307 -10.85 -8.94 18.28
CA LYS A 307 -10.21 -10.14 17.73
C LYS A 307 -10.29 -10.17 16.21
N ALA A 308 -9.19 -10.58 15.60
CA ALA A 308 -9.06 -10.82 14.17
C ALA A 308 -7.99 -11.91 13.92
N GLU A 309 -7.82 -12.30 12.69
CA GLU A 309 -6.81 -13.27 12.26
C GLU A 309 -5.97 -12.66 11.13
N ILE A 310 -4.71 -13.06 11.06
CA ILE A 310 -3.88 -12.85 9.86
C ILE A 310 -3.44 -14.21 9.30
N TYR A 311 -3.31 -14.29 7.97
CA TYR A 311 -2.71 -15.45 7.32
C TYR A 311 -1.30 -15.09 6.90
N ALA A 312 -0.33 -15.88 7.32
CA ALA A 312 1.07 -15.65 7.01
C ALA A 312 1.83 -16.96 6.83
N ASN A 313 2.82 -16.92 5.96
CA ASN A 313 3.81 -17.97 5.84
C ASN A 313 5.10 -17.52 6.54
N VAL A 314 5.45 -18.17 7.62
CA VAL A 314 6.66 -17.87 8.41
C VAL A 314 7.61 -19.10 8.52
N GLU A 315 7.30 -20.16 7.79
CA GLU A 315 8.10 -21.39 7.74
C GLU A 315 7.84 -22.17 6.46
N ASP A 316 8.89 -22.56 5.78
CA ASP A 316 8.83 -23.32 4.52
C ASP A 316 7.85 -22.66 3.50
N ASN A 317 6.84 -23.41 3.06
CA ASN A 317 5.76 -22.95 2.17
C ASN A 317 4.40 -23.03 2.85
N LYS A 318 4.34 -23.09 4.18
CA LYS A 318 3.11 -23.31 4.93
C LYS A 318 2.50 -21.99 5.39
N VAL A 319 1.31 -21.69 4.88
CA VAL A 319 0.48 -20.59 5.38
C VAL A 319 -0.31 -21.05 6.59
N GLU A 320 -0.23 -20.28 7.68
CA GLU A 320 -0.98 -20.53 8.91
C GLU A 320 -1.81 -19.30 9.30
N LYS A 321 -2.85 -19.57 10.10
CA LYS A 321 -3.68 -18.56 10.73
C LYS A 321 -3.08 -18.18 12.08
N PHE A 322 -2.95 -16.89 12.34
CA PHE A 322 -2.46 -16.37 13.61
C PHE A 322 -3.45 -15.36 14.19
N GLU A 323 -3.68 -15.47 15.49
CA GLU A 323 -4.56 -14.55 16.21
C GLU A 323 -3.90 -13.18 16.38
N VAL A 324 -4.69 -12.15 16.09
CA VAL A 324 -4.31 -10.75 16.29
C VAL A 324 -5.49 -9.98 16.88
N GLU A 325 -5.25 -8.76 17.32
CA GLU A 325 -6.26 -7.82 17.78
C GLU A 325 -6.15 -6.50 17.00
N ILE A 326 -7.25 -6.01 16.46
CA ILE A 326 -7.34 -4.66 15.92
C ILE A 326 -7.51 -3.72 17.11
N VAL A 327 -6.46 -2.96 17.42
CA VAL A 327 -6.45 -2.08 18.61
C VAL A 327 -6.84 -0.65 18.30
N LYS A 328 -6.74 -0.24 17.04
CA LYS A 328 -7.10 1.11 16.57
C LYS A 328 -7.49 1.11 15.10
N ILE A 329 -8.49 1.93 14.76
CA ILE A 329 -8.96 2.15 13.38
C ILE A 329 -8.83 3.64 13.08
N MET A 330 -8.30 3.96 11.91
CA MET A 330 -8.07 5.31 11.42
C MET A 330 -8.67 5.41 10.01
N LYS A 331 -10.00 5.59 9.94
CA LYS A 331 -10.76 5.54 8.67
C LYS A 331 -10.33 6.58 7.63
N HIS A 332 -9.73 7.68 8.07
CA HIS A 332 -9.32 8.82 7.23
C HIS A 332 -7.80 9.02 7.20
N ALA A 333 -7.01 7.98 7.47
CA ALA A 333 -5.56 8.08 7.36
C ALA A 333 -5.14 8.30 5.90
N VAL A 334 -4.30 9.30 5.67
CA VAL A 334 -3.83 9.69 4.33
C VAL A 334 -2.71 8.78 3.83
N ASP A 335 -2.00 8.12 4.76
CA ASP A 335 -0.78 7.33 4.51
C ASP A 335 -1.04 5.81 4.50
N ASP A 336 -2.27 5.40 4.21
CA ASP A 336 -2.71 3.98 4.16
C ASP A 336 -2.45 3.17 5.44
N LYS A 337 -2.19 3.83 6.57
CA LYS A 337 -2.14 3.23 7.90
C LYS A 337 -3.51 3.27 8.55
N ASN A 338 -4.44 2.50 7.99
CA ASN A 338 -5.85 2.58 8.33
C ASN A 338 -6.21 1.88 9.63
N MET A 339 -5.39 0.94 10.08
CA MET A 339 -5.59 0.24 11.33
C MET A 339 -4.25 -0.10 12.01
N VAL A 340 -4.30 -0.30 13.32
CA VAL A 340 -3.19 -0.86 14.11
C VAL A 340 -3.60 -2.25 14.57
N VAL A 341 -2.78 -3.23 14.22
CA VAL A 341 -2.94 -4.64 14.57
C VAL A 341 -1.90 -5.02 15.60
N ASN A 342 -2.31 -5.73 16.66
CA ASN A 342 -1.44 -6.27 17.68
C ASN A 342 -1.45 -7.81 17.64
N VAL A 343 -0.29 -8.42 17.50
CA VAL A 343 -0.14 -9.88 17.47
C VAL A 343 -0.34 -10.42 18.89
N THR A 344 -1.29 -11.35 19.05
CA THR A 344 -1.61 -12.03 20.30
C THR A 344 -1.22 -13.51 20.30
N ASP A 345 -1.06 -14.09 19.11
CA ASP A 345 -0.67 -15.49 18.94
C ASP A 345 0.78 -15.73 19.40
N LYS A 346 0.92 -16.58 20.42
CA LYS A 346 2.23 -16.91 20.98
C LYS A 346 3.13 -17.63 19.97
N ARG A 347 2.59 -18.46 19.07
CA ARG A 347 3.37 -19.18 18.06
C ARG A 347 4.10 -18.20 17.15
N LEU A 348 3.40 -17.15 16.70
CA LEU A 348 3.98 -16.10 15.85
C LEU A 348 5.01 -15.28 16.64
N ILE A 349 4.67 -14.85 17.87
CA ILE A 349 5.59 -14.09 18.72
C ILE A 349 6.88 -14.88 19.00
N ASP A 350 6.75 -16.16 19.35
CA ASP A 350 7.89 -17.01 19.67
C ASP A 350 8.79 -17.24 18.45
N LYS A 351 8.22 -17.27 17.24
CA LYS A 351 8.95 -17.52 16.00
C LYS A 351 9.57 -16.25 15.41
N THR A 352 8.81 -15.17 15.32
CA THR A 352 9.20 -13.94 14.60
C THR A 352 9.43 -12.73 15.51
N GLY A 353 9.02 -12.78 16.77
CA GLY A 353 9.02 -11.62 17.67
C GLY A 353 7.82 -10.69 17.46
N GLY A 354 7.01 -10.92 16.42
CA GLY A 354 5.86 -10.12 16.02
C GLY A 354 5.72 -10.02 14.50
N ILE A 355 5.36 -8.86 13.99
CA ILE A 355 5.31 -8.58 12.55
C ILE A 355 6.73 -8.27 12.07
N VAL A 356 7.15 -8.93 10.98
CA VAL A 356 8.49 -8.79 10.40
C VAL A 356 8.41 -8.46 8.91
N GLN A 357 9.50 -7.98 8.33
CA GLN A 357 9.60 -7.73 6.89
C GLN A 357 9.36 -9.04 6.12
N GLY A 358 8.64 -8.95 5.02
CA GLY A 358 8.12 -10.09 4.27
C GLY A 358 6.68 -10.48 4.61
N MET A 359 6.17 -10.12 5.81
CA MET A 359 4.75 -10.30 6.17
C MET A 359 3.83 -9.21 5.61
N SER A 360 4.38 -8.17 4.98
CA SER A 360 3.59 -7.14 4.29
C SER A 360 2.73 -7.77 3.20
N GLY A 361 1.43 -7.53 3.24
CA GLY A 361 0.43 -8.21 2.41
C GLY A 361 -0.32 -9.34 3.12
N SER A 362 0.07 -9.77 4.32
CA SER A 362 -0.68 -10.78 5.07
C SER A 362 -2.13 -10.33 5.24
N PRO A 363 -3.13 -11.08 4.68
CA PRO A 363 -4.53 -10.69 4.78
C PRO A 363 -5.00 -10.69 6.22
N ILE A 364 -5.82 -9.69 6.56
CA ILE A 364 -6.45 -9.55 7.88
C ILE A 364 -7.92 -9.92 7.73
N LEU A 365 -8.39 -10.86 8.56
CA LEU A 365 -9.75 -11.35 8.56
C LEU A 365 -10.42 -11.11 9.90
N GLN A 366 -11.70 -10.76 9.89
CA GLN A 366 -12.56 -10.58 11.05
C GLN A 366 -13.96 -11.04 10.69
N ASP A 367 -14.62 -11.81 11.57
CA ASP A 367 -15.99 -12.30 11.38
C ASP A 367 -16.21 -13.02 10.05
N GLY A 368 -15.20 -13.77 9.58
CA GLY A 368 -15.25 -14.51 8.31
C GLY A 368 -15.11 -13.68 7.04
N LYS A 369 -14.79 -12.40 7.16
CA LYS A 369 -14.57 -11.48 6.02
C LYS A 369 -13.12 -11.01 5.96
N ILE A 370 -12.62 -10.76 4.77
CA ILE A 370 -11.34 -10.07 4.59
C ILE A 370 -11.55 -8.56 4.67
N LEU A 371 -10.78 -7.89 5.53
CA LEU A 371 -10.92 -6.46 5.77
C LEU A 371 -9.70 -5.63 5.43
N GLY A 372 -8.58 -6.27 5.15
CA GLY A 372 -7.36 -5.55 4.80
C GLY A 372 -6.13 -6.42 4.73
N ALA A 373 -4.98 -5.77 4.72
CA ALA A 373 -3.68 -6.41 4.74
C ALA A 373 -2.74 -5.72 5.73
N VAL A 374 -1.86 -6.49 6.35
CA VAL A 374 -0.72 -5.97 7.13
C VAL A 374 0.22 -5.23 6.17
N THR A 375 0.70 -4.05 6.55
CA THR A 375 1.61 -3.25 5.72
C THR A 375 2.99 -3.07 6.33
N HIS A 376 3.07 -2.45 7.49
CA HIS A 376 4.34 -2.07 8.12
C HIS A 376 4.37 -2.50 9.58
N VAL A 377 5.54 -2.89 10.07
CA VAL A 377 5.79 -3.11 11.49
C VAL A 377 6.01 -1.77 12.23
N VAL A 378 5.58 -1.70 13.47
CA VAL A 378 5.95 -0.59 14.37
C VAL A 378 7.33 -0.88 14.94
N VAL A 379 8.36 -0.19 14.46
CA VAL A 379 9.79 -0.46 14.76
C VAL A 379 10.07 -0.56 16.27
N ASN A 380 9.44 0.29 17.09
CA ASN A 380 9.65 0.29 18.54
C ASN A 380 8.76 -0.72 19.30
N ASP A 381 7.86 -1.42 18.60
CA ASP A 381 6.99 -2.46 19.16
C ASP A 381 6.63 -3.48 18.08
N PRO A 382 7.48 -4.47 17.80
CA PRO A 382 7.29 -5.43 16.71
C PRO A 382 6.02 -6.26 16.82
N LYS A 383 5.40 -6.36 18.01
CA LYS A 383 4.10 -7.01 18.16
C LYS A 383 2.98 -6.22 17.49
N ARG A 384 3.22 -4.95 17.15
CA ARG A 384 2.26 -4.09 16.47
C ARG A 384 2.68 -3.82 15.04
N GLY A 385 1.68 -3.69 14.18
CA GLY A 385 1.82 -3.25 12.81
C GLY A 385 0.65 -2.42 12.34
N TYR A 386 0.83 -1.82 11.20
CA TYR A 386 -0.23 -1.11 10.49
C TYR A 386 -0.89 -2.03 9.46
N GLY A 387 -2.12 -1.71 9.12
CA GLY A 387 -2.83 -2.37 8.04
C GLY A 387 -3.60 -1.37 7.17
N VAL A 388 -3.74 -1.72 5.90
CA VAL A 388 -4.56 -1.02 4.90
C VAL A 388 -5.93 -1.69 4.78
N PHE A 389 -6.98 -0.92 4.48
CA PHE A 389 -8.29 -1.49 4.17
C PHE A 389 -8.28 -2.19 2.82
N ILE A 390 -9.02 -3.31 2.75
CA ILE A 390 -9.18 -4.06 1.51
C ILE A 390 -9.89 -3.25 0.41
N GLU A 391 -10.82 -2.36 0.76
CA GLU A 391 -11.48 -1.46 -0.19
C GLU A 391 -10.46 -0.62 -0.97
N ASN A 392 -9.44 -0.06 -0.28
CA ASN A 392 -8.39 0.72 -0.93
C ASN A 392 -7.61 -0.11 -1.94
N MET A 393 -7.36 -1.39 -1.61
CA MET A 393 -6.67 -2.31 -2.51
C MET A 393 -7.54 -2.68 -3.71
N LEU A 394 -8.83 -2.92 -3.52
CA LEU A 394 -9.77 -3.28 -4.59
C LEU A 394 -10.04 -2.12 -5.56
N GLU A 395 -9.98 -0.88 -5.14
CA GLU A 395 -10.08 0.28 -6.03
C GLU A 395 -9.00 0.23 -7.13
N ASN A 396 -7.76 -0.09 -6.76
CA ASN A 396 -6.66 -0.25 -7.72
C ASN A 396 -6.84 -1.46 -8.65
N LEU A 397 -7.44 -2.55 -8.15
CA LEU A 397 -7.74 -3.73 -8.96
C LEU A 397 -8.79 -3.42 -10.04
N ASN A 398 -9.83 -2.66 -9.68
CA ASN A 398 -10.89 -2.26 -10.59
C ASN A 398 -10.39 -1.34 -11.73
N GLU A 399 -9.34 -0.55 -11.48
CA GLU A 399 -8.70 0.25 -12.54
C GLU A 399 -8.03 -0.63 -13.59
N ILE A 400 -7.41 -1.75 -13.19
CA ILE A 400 -6.78 -2.70 -14.13
C ILE A 400 -7.86 -3.40 -14.98
N ASN A 401 -8.97 -3.83 -14.37
CA ASN A 401 -10.09 -4.45 -15.08
C ASN A 401 -10.71 -3.57 -16.18
N LYS A 402 -10.62 -2.24 -16.05
CA LYS A 402 -11.17 -1.29 -17.06
C LYS A 402 -10.26 -1.10 -18.27
N VAL A 403 -9.00 -1.53 -18.17
CA VAL A 403 -7.97 -1.34 -19.22
C VAL A 403 -7.79 -2.62 -20.05
N GLN A 404 -8.29 -3.75 -19.57
CA GLN A 404 -8.37 -5.02 -20.33
C GLN A 404 -9.68 -5.07 -21.14
#